data_cf2ec4d7e70e7065d4a3ef381ca887e5
#
_entry.id   cf2ec4d7e70e7065d4a3ef381ca887e5
#
_cell.length_a   1.000
_cell.length_b   1.000
_cell.length_c   1.000
_cell.angle_alpha   90.00
_cell.angle_beta   90.00
_cell.angle_gamma   90.00
#
_symmetry.space_group_name_H-M   'P 1'
#
loop_
_entity.id
_entity.type
_entity.pdbx_description
1 polymer ?
#
loop_
_entity_poly.entity_id
_entity_poly.type
_entity_poly.pdbx_seq_one_letter_code
_entity_poly.pdbx_strand_id
1 'polypeptide(L)'
;MKPLWRSVIISTALLIGGIVAVGVAPSLLAQQELASAQSRWAARDFKRYRMVVETDSGFSEPCRQEVEIENEKVINVFQDCKKPGSFVEQPTLTMKDLFNQLEKYTAKTECGPNGCSCDGVISADVSYDPQLGYPRHIELKLKRLNFVELWMHPQERRGAIDLLRGRPCTLIGFVGRKFKVVSLTPSPAVPKNP
;
A
#
# COMPACT_ATOMS: atom_id res chain seq x y z
N MET A 1 -42.00 25.88 -26.07
CA MET A 1 -41.18 24.65 -26.13
C MET A 1 -39.81 24.80 -25.45
N LYS A 2 -39.66 25.51 -24.32
CA LYS A 2 -38.35 25.75 -23.65
C LYS A 2 -38.14 25.17 -22.26
N PRO A 3 -39.12 24.64 -21.50
CA PRO A 3 -38.85 24.13 -20.15
C PRO A 3 -38.37 22.66 -20.11
N LEU A 4 -38.77 21.83 -21.06
CA LEU A 4 -38.42 20.40 -21.04
C LEU A 4 -36.92 20.11 -21.23
N TRP A 5 -36.23 20.92 -22.04
CA TRP A 5 -34.81 20.72 -22.32
C TRP A 5 -33.89 21.09 -21.16
N ARG A 6 -34.30 22.08 -20.35
CA ARG A 6 -33.56 22.44 -19.11
C ARG A 6 -33.62 21.35 -18.05
N SER A 7 -34.75 20.67 -17.92
CA SER A 7 -34.91 19.57 -16.95
C SER A 7 -34.06 18.34 -17.33
N VAL A 8 -33.95 18.03 -18.62
CA VAL A 8 -33.13 16.90 -19.12
C VAL A 8 -31.64 17.16 -18.89
N ILE A 9 -31.16 18.39 -19.13
CA ILE A 9 -29.73 18.75 -18.93
C ILE A 9 -29.35 18.67 -17.45
N ILE A 10 -30.21 19.15 -16.55
CA ILE A 10 -29.96 19.10 -15.11
C ILE A 10 -29.93 17.66 -14.59
N SER A 11 -30.85 16.80 -15.07
CA SER A 11 -30.90 15.40 -14.66
C SER A 11 -29.69 14.61 -15.15
N THR A 12 -29.21 14.86 -16.38
CA THR A 12 -27.98 14.22 -16.90
C THR A 12 -26.71 14.69 -16.18
N ALA A 13 -26.62 15.97 -15.82
CA ALA A 13 -25.49 16.50 -15.08
C ALA A 13 -25.40 15.92 -13.66
N LEU A 14 -26.54 15.72 -12.99
CA LEU A 14 -26.60 15.06 -11.67
C LEU A 14 -26.24 13.59 -11.71
N LEU A 15 -26.64 12.86 -12.75
CA LEU A 15 -26.29 11.45 -12.95
C LEU A 15 -24.79 11.27 -13.21
N ILE A 16 -24.19 12.10 -14.08
CA ILE A 16 -22.76 12.05 -14.38
C ILE A 16 -21.93 12.46 -13.14
N GLY A 17 -22.35 13.50 -12.41
CA GLY A 17 -21.70 13.92 -11.17
C GLY A 17 -21.73 12.86 -10.07
N GLY A 18 -22.84 12.11 -9.95
CA GLY A 18 -22.99 11.02 -8.98
C GLY A 18 -22.09 9.81 -9.29
N ILE A 19 -21.91 9.46 -10.56
CA ILE A 19 -21.06 8.32 -10.97
C ILE A 19 -19.58 8.62 -10.73
N VAL A 20 -19.14 9.86 -10.98
CA VAL A 20 -17.74 10.27 -10.73
C VAL A 20 -17.42 10.31 -9.23
N ALA A 21 -18.36 10.72 -8.38
CA ALA A 21 -18.14 10.79 -6.94
C ALA A 21 -17.97 9.41 -6.28
N VAL A 22 -18.64 8.37 -6.77
CA VAL A 22 -18.59 7.01 -6.17
C VAL A 22 -17.26 6.30 -6.49
N GLY A 23 -16.61 6.60 -7.62
CA GLY A 23 -15.36 5.93 -8.01
C GLY A 23 -14.09 6.51 -7.39
N VAL A 24 -14.13 7.76 -6.95
CA VAL A 24 -12.94 8.50 -6.45
C VAL A 24 -12.84 8.49 -4.91
N ALA A 25 -13.97 8.29 -4.22
CA ALA A 25 -14.02 8.38 -2.76
C ALA A 25 -13.09 7.41 -1.99
N PRO A 26 -13.01 6.10 -2.33
CA PRO A 26 -12.21 5.16 -1.53
C PRO A 26 -10.70 5.42 -1.62
N SER A 27 -10.17 5.84 -2.75
CA SER A 27 -8.74 6.13 -2.90
C SER A 27 -8.34 7.43 -2.17
N LEU A 28 -9.21 8.43 -2.17
CA LEU A 28 -8.98 9.67 -1.43
C LEU A 28 -9.02 9.43 0.09
N LEU A 29 -9.94 8.61 0.58
CA LEU A 29 -10.02 8.26 2.00
C LEU A 29 -8.76 7.52 2.45
N ALA A 30 -8.28 6.54 1.69
CA ALA A 30 -7.05 5.82 1.99
C ALA A 30 -5.81 6.74 2.02
N GLN A 31 -5.73 7.69 1.08
CA GLN A 31 -4.65 8.69 1.06
C GLN A 31 -4.72 9.64 2.26
N GLN A 32 -5.93 10.07 2.62
CA GLN A 32 -6.13 10.94 3.78
C GLN A 32 -5.79 10.22 5.09
N GLU A 33 -6.16 8.95 5.21
CA GLU A 33 -5.82 8.12 6.37
C GLU A 33 -4.31 7.93 6.48
N LEU A 34 -3.62 7.61 5.38
CA LEU A 34 -2.17 7.52 5.32
C LEU A 34 -1.49 8.84 5.74
N ALA A 35 -1.93 9.97 5.19
CA ALA A 35 -1.37 11.29 5.53
C ALA A 35 -1.57 11.62 7.03
N SER A 36 -2.74 11.30 7.57
CA SER A 36 -3.03 11.45 9.00
C SER A 36 -2.14 10.56 9.86
N ALA A 37 -1.93 9.32 9.45
CA ALA A 37 -1.04 8.36 10.14
C ALA A 37 0.42 8.83 10.12
N GLN A 38 0.91 9.29 8.98
CA GLN A 38 2.26 9.88 8.85
C GLN A 38 2.44 11.13 9.71
N SER A 39 1.42 11.98 9.79
CA SER A 39 1.46 13.18 10.64
C SER A 39 1.59 12.81 12.13
N ARG A 40 0.82 11.81 12.60
CA ARG A 40 0.96 11.30 13.98
C ARG A 40 2.35 10.70 14.22
N TRP A 41 2.87 9.92 13.28
CA TRP A 41 4.21 9.35 13.38
C TRP A 41 5.29 10.42 13.40
N ALA A 42 5.16 11.48 12.62
CA ALA A 42 6.09 12.61 12.61
C ALA A 42 6.08 13.42 13.93
N ALA A 43 4.93 13.47 14.60
CA ALA A 43 4.76 14.20 15.87
C ALA A 43 5.28 13.45 17.11
N ARG A 44 5.81 12.20 16.97
CA ARG A 44 6.35 11.44 18.08
C ARG A 44 7.52 12.17 18.76
N ASP A 45 7.67 11.98 20.06
CA ASP A 45 8.67 12.64 20.90
C ASP A 45 10.01 11.89 20.97
N PHE A 46 10.11 10.69 20.36
CA PHE A 46 11.33 9.88 20.34
C PHE A 46 11.89 9.75 18.91
N LYS A 47 13.20 9.63 18.81
CA LYS A 47 13.93 9.40 17.54
C LYS A 47 14.57 8.02 17.46
N ARG A 48 14.72 7.35 18.59
CA ARG A 48 15.30 6.01 18.71
C ARG A 48 14.25 5.04 19.21
N TYR A 49 14.12 3.92 18.52
CA TYR A 49 13.15 2.88 18.85
C TYR A 49 13.63 1.51 18.40
N ARG A 50 13.17 0.49 19.10
CA ARG A 50 13.33 -0.92 18.75
C ARG A 50 12.04 -1.41 18.12
N MET A 51 12.14 -2.06 16.97
CA MET A 51 10.99 -2.54 16.20
C MET A 51 11.16 -4.02 15.89
N VAL A 52 10.08 -4.79 16.08
CA VAL A 52 9.96 -6.17 15.64
C VAL A 52 8.92 -6.23 14.53
N VAL A 53 9.34 -6.69 13.35
CA VAL A 53 8.47 -6.85 12.16
C VAL A 53 8.46 -8.30 11.72
N GLU A 54 7.28 -8.84 11.52
CA GLU A 54 7.05 -10.11 10.82
C GLU A 54 6.68 -9.83 9.37
N THR A 55 7.35 -10.50 8.44
CA THR A 55 7.08 -10.43 7.00
C THR A 55 6.69 -11.81 6.51
N ASP A 56 5.52 -11.90 5.87
CA ASP A 56 5.05 -13.10 5.20
C ASP A 56 4.96 -12.82 3.70
N SER A 57 5.70 -13.58 2.92
CA SER A 57 5.71 -13.48 1.44
C SER A 57 4.84 -14.55 0.78
N GLY A 58 4.15 -15.39 1.56
CA GLY A 58 3.31 -16.49 1.08
C GLY A 58 4.04 -17.67 0.44
N PHE A 59 5.33 -17.56 0.13
CA PHE A 59 6.15 -18.65 -0.43
C PHE A 59 7.13 -19.27 0.57
N SER A 60 7.35 -18.62 1.69
CA SER A 60 8.29 -19.07 2.71
C SER A 60 7.67 -18.91 4.09
N GLU A 61 8.26 -19.55 5.07
CA GLU A 61 7.89 -19.28 6.46
C GLU A 61 7.98 -17.77 6.77
N PRO A 62 7.04 -17.24 7.56
CA PRO A 62 7.11 -15.86 8.01
C PRO A 62 8.46 -15.56 8.63
N CYS A 63 9.04 -14.44 8.26
CA CYS A 63 10.29 -14.00 8.80
C CYS A 63 10.11 -12.89 9.81
N ARG A 64 10.80 -12.98 10.93
CA ARG A 64 10.79 -11.99 12.01
C ARG A 64 12.12 -11.27 12.05
N GLN A 65 12.07 -9.96 11.84
CA GLN A 65 13.22 -9.05 11.98
C GLN A 65 13.08 -8.26 13.29
N GLU A 66 14.19 -8.08 13.97
CA GLU A 66 14.27 -7.24 15.14
C GLU A 66 15.42 -6.25 14.97
N VAL A 67 15.08 -4.98 14.93
CA VAL A 67 16.01 -3.89 14.60
C VAL A 67 15.89 -2.73 15.58
N GLU A 68 17.00 -2.05 15.80
CA GLU A 68 17.04 -0.77 16.48
C GLU A 68 17.31 0.34 15.46
N ILE A 69 16.51 1.37 15.52
CA ILE A 69 16.47 2.44 14.54
C ILE A 69 16.66 3.76 15.28
N GLU A 70 17.53 4.62 14.74
CA GLU A 70 17.70 5.99 15.20
C GLU A 70 17.66 6.96 14.02
N ASN A 71 16.83 7.99 14.09
CA ASN A 71 16.63 8.96 13.01
C ASN A 71 16.32 8.29 11.65
N GLU A 72 15.44 7.28 11.67
CA GLU A 72 15.02 6.47 10.51
C GLU A 72 16.19 5.69 9.84
N LYS A 73 17.28 5.44 10.54
CA LYS A 73 18.40 4.61 10.11
C LYS A 73 18.57 3.43 11.04
N VAL A 74 18.78 2.26 10.50
CA VAL A 74 19.10 1.07 11.28
C VAL A 74 20.48 1.26 11.91
N ILE A 75 20.55 1.18 13.25
CA ILE A 75 21.81 1.26 14.01
C ILE A 75 22.22 -0.10 14.57
N ASN A 76 21.25 -1.01 14.75
CA ASN A 76 21.54 -2.36 15.21
C ASN A 76 20.51 -3.36 14.64
N VAL A 77 20.94 -4.59 14.37
CA VAL A 77 20.11 -5.70 13.91
C VAL A 77 20.30 -6.85 14.88
N PHE A 78 19.25 -7.19 15.64
CA PHE A 78 19.28 -8.27 16.62
C PHE A 78 18.84 -9.60 16.00
N GLN A 79 17.91 -9.54 15.05
CA GLN A 79 17.42 -10.68 14.29
C GLN A 79 17.17 -10.26 12.85
N ASP A 80 17.71 -11.04 11.90
CA ASP A 80 17.58 -10.78 10.47
C ASP A 80 16.90 -11.94 9.76
N CYS A 81 16.26 -11.63 8.63
CA CYS A 81 15.62 -12.59 7.73
C CYS A 81 16.60 -13.28 6.76
N LYS A 82 17.88 -13.04 6.88
CA LYS A 82 18.90 -13.67 6.02
C LYS A 82 19.01 -15.14 6.34
N LYS A 83 18.37 -15.97 5.50
CA LYS A 83 18.64 -17.43 5.54
C LYS A 83 19.89 -17.69 4.68
N PRO A 84 20.89 -18.46 5.19
CA PRO A 84 22.01 -18.92 4.36
C PRO A 84 21.46 -19.65 3.13
N GLY A 85 21.86 -19.22 1.94
CA GLY A 85 21.41 -19.84 0.67
C GLY A 85 20.08 -19.34 0.14
N SER A 86 19.46 -18.32 0.73
CA SER A 86 18.29 -17.65 0.15
C SER A 86 18.71 -16.76 -1.02
N PHE A 87 18.17 -17.01 -2.21
CA PHE A 87 18.36 -16.14 -3.39
C PHE A 87 17.63 -14.81 -3.31
N VAL A 88 16.76 -14.63 -2.31
CA VAL A 88 15.98 -13.40 -2.11
C VAL A 88 16.42 -12.78 -0.80
N GLU A 89 17.25 -11.77 -0.90
CA GLU A 89 17.63 -10.92 0.23
C GLU A 89 16.43 -10.04 0.60
N GLN A 90 15.88 -10.24 1.79
CA GLN A 90 14.85 -9.34 2.30
C GLN A 90 15.56 -8.14 2.94
N PRO A 91 15.29 -6.91 2.47
CA PRO A 91 15.91 -5.74 3.05
C PRO A 91 15.48 -5.56 4.51
N THR A 92 16.37 -5.05 5.32
CA THR A 92 16.03 -4.64 6.68
C THR A 92 15.07 -3.46 6.61
N LEU A 93 13.88 -3.62 7.17
CA LEU A 93 12.79 -2.63 7.06
C LEU A 93 12.88 -1.61 8.21
N THR A 94 12.77 -0.35 7.85
CA THR A 94 12.50 0.75 8.79
C THR A 94 11.03 1.16 8.72
N MET A 95 10.58 1.98 9.67
CA MET A 95 9.23 2.54 9.61
C MET A 95 9.04 3.41 8.37
N LYS A 96 10.07 4.15 7.97
CA LYS A 96 10.09 4.93 6.73
C LYS A 96 9.87 4.05 5.49
N ASP A 97 10.49 2.87 5.45
CA ASP A 97 10.33 1.94 4.31
C ASP A 97 8.90 1.41 4.23
N LEU A 98 8.26 1.13 5.37
CA LEU A 98 6.86 0.72 5.42
C LEU A 98 5.93 1.84 4.90
N PHE A 99 6.13 3.08 5.30
CA PHE A 99 5.37 4.21 4.78
C PHE A 99 5.61 4.45 3.29
N ASN A 100 6.85 4.37 2.82
CA ASN A 100 7.17 4.51 1.39
C ASN A 100 6.47 3.45 0.53
N GLN A 101 6.39 2.21 1.03
CA GLN A 101 5.62 1.15 0.36
C GLN A 101 4.13 1.49 0.30
N LEU A 102 3.56 1.99 1.40
CA LEU A 102 2.15 2.39 1.43
C LEU A 102 1.85 3.54 0.47
N GLU A 103 2.69 4.57 0.42
CA GLU A 103 2.56 5.66 -0.56
C GLU A 103 2.54 5.14 -1.99
N LYS A 104 3.42 4.19 -2.32
CA LYS A 104 3.50 3.59 -3.65
C LYS A 104 2.18 2.93 -4.05
N TYR A 105 1.55 2.19 -3.14
CA TYR A 105 0.34 1.41 -3.44
C TYR A 105 -0.97 2.16 -3.17
N THR A 106 -0.96 3.25 -2.42
CA THR A 106 -2.14 4.09 -2.20
C THR A 106 -2.25 5.24 -3.18
N ALA A 107 -1.11 5.85 -3.59
CA ALA A 107 -1.08 6.98 -4.51
C ALA A 107 -1.05 6.55 -5.99
N LYS A 108 -0.45 5.40 -6.30
CA LYS A 108 -0.30 4.89 -7.66
C LYS A 108 -1.00 3.53 -7.75
N THR A 109 -1.95 3.42 -8.66
CA THR A 109 -2.52 2.13 -9.03
C THR A 109 -1.47 1.33 -9.82
N GLU A 110 -0.67 0.55 -9.12
CA GLU A 110 0.36 -0.30 -9.72
C GLU A 110 -0.27 -1.62 -10.13
N CYS A 111 -0.08 -2.02 -11.39
CA CYS A 111 -0.56 -3.29 -11.89
C CYS A 111 0.24 -4.45 -11.31
N GLY A 112 -0.38 -5.61 -11.21
CA GLY A 112 0.34 -6.85 -10.93
C GLY A 112 1.32 -7.23 -12.03
N PRO A 113 2.15 -8.27 -11.83
CA PRO A 113 3.25 -8.66 -12.74
C PRO A 113 2.82 -8.92 -14.18
N ASN A 114 1.58 -9.38 -14.39
CA ASN A 114 1.04 -9.68 -15.73
C ASN A 114 0.16 -8.54 -16.28
N GLY A 115 0.26 -7.35 -15.69
CA GLY A 115 -0.56 -6.19 -16.06
C GLY A 115 -1.93 -6.15 -15.39
N CYS A 116 -2.58 -4.99 -15.43
CA CYS A 116 -3.87 -4.77 -14.78
C CYS A 116 -5.02 -5.60 -15.38
N SER A 117 -4.92 -5.94 -16.65
CA SER A 117 -5.93 -6.77 -17.34
C SER A 117 -5.98 -8.20 -16.83
N CYS A 118 -4.84 -8.74 -16.43
CA CYS A 118 -4.73 -10.10 -15.91
C CYS A 118 -4.79 -10.16 -14.39
N ASP A 119 -3.95 -9.38 -13.73
CA ASP A 119 -3.77 -9.44 -12.28
C ASP A 119 -4.63 -8.40 -11.53
N GLY A 120 -5.05 -7.33 -12.21
CA GLY A 120 -5.62 -6.18 -11.54
C GLY A 120 -4.54 -5.25 -10.98
N VAL A 121 -4.89 -4.45 -9.98
CA VAL A 121 -3.99 -3.52 -9.29
C VAL A 121 -3.58 -4.06 -7.93
N ILE A 122 -2.36 -3.73 -7.51
CA ILE A 122 -1.89 -4.01 -6.16
C ILE A 122 -2.59 -3.01 -5.22
N SER A 123 -3.29 -3.52 -4.23
CA SER A 123 -3.95 -2.74 -3.18
C SER A 123 -3.35 -3.06 -1.82
N ALA A 124 -3.22 -2.06 -0.98
CA ALA A 124 -2.81 -2.21 0.41
C ALA A 124 -4.04 -2.13 1.33
N ASP A 125 -4.19 -3.15 2.18
CA ASP A 125 -5.12 -3.13 3.31
C ASP A 125 -4.30 -2.87 4.57
N VAL A 126 -4.60 -1.80 5.31
CA VAL A 126 -3.71 -1.29 6.35
C VAL A 126 -4.48 -1.00 7.62
N SER A 127 -3.91 -1.37 8.76
CA SER A 127 -4.35 -0.88 10.05
C SER A 127 -3.23 -0.10 10.73
N TYR A 128 -3.56 1.08 11.24
CA TYR A 128 -2.62 1.97 11.90
C TYR A 128 -2.75 1.93 13.42
N ASP A 129 -1.64 2.22 14.09
CA ASP A 129 -1.68 2.49 15.51
C ASP A 129 -2.45 3.79 15.78
N PRO A 130 -3.44 3.79 16.69
CA PRO A 130 -4.30 4.95 16.91
C PRO A 130 -3.57 6.14 17.53
N GLN A 131 -2.50 5.91 18.31
CA GLN A 131 -1.76 6.95 18.99
C GLN A 131 -0.58 7.44 18.18
N LEU A 132 0.30 6.54 17.76
CA LEU A 132 1.54 6.88 17.07
C LEU A 132 1.39 6.92 15.54
N GLY A 133 0.34 6.34 14.98
CA GLY A 133 0.08 6.36 13.54
C GLY A 133 0.92 5.39 12.72
N TYR A 134 1.83 4.61 13.30
CA TYR A 134 2.59 3.63 12.50
C TYR A 134 1.69 2.50 11.99
N PRO A 135 1.97 1.92 10.82
CA PRO A 135 1.22 0.78 10.31
C PRO A 135 1.51 -0.47 11.16
N ARG A 136 0.46 -1.00 11.81
CA ARG A 136 0.53 -2.24 12.61
C ARG A 136 0.45 -3.48 11.75
N HIS A 137 -0.37 -3.41 10.71
CA HIS A 137 -0.56 -4.49 9.77
C HIS A 137 -0.73 -3.92 8.36
N ILE A 138 -0.01 -4.49 7.41
CA ILE A 138 -0.10 -4.18 5.98
C ILE A 138 -0.31 -5.49 5.24
N GLU A 139 -1.35 -5.60 4.46
CA GLU A 139 -1.58 -6.70 3.54
C GLU A 139 -1.65 -6.18 2.11
N LEU A 140 -0.69 -6.60 1.29
CA LEU A 140 -0.67 -6.30 -0.14
C LEU A 140 -1.37 -7.44 -0.89
N LYS A 141 -2.40 -7.10 -1.66
CA LYS A 141 -3.20 -8.07 -2.42
C LYS A 141 -3.55 -7.53 -3.79
N LEU A 142 -3.83 -8.42 -4.74
CA LEU A 142 -4.35 -8.04 -6.03
C LEU A 142 -5.85 -7.76 -5.93
N LYS A 143 -6.27 -6.59 -6.42
CA LYS A 143 -7.66 -6.22 -6.64
C LYS A 143 -7.95 -6.28 -8.13
N ARG A 144 -8.80 -7.22 -8.56
CA ARG A 144 -9.22 -7.28 -9.95
C ARG A 144 -10.01 -6.03 -10.32
N LEU A 145 -9.70 -5.47 -11.48
CA LEU A 145 -10.44 -4.35 -12.05
C LEU A 145 -11.61 -4.87 -12.88
N ASN A 146 -12.75 -4.19 -12.82
CA ASN A 146 -13.81 -4.38 -13.77
C ASN A 146 -13.46 -3.70 -15.10
N PHE A 147 -14.25 -3.98 -16.16
CA PHE A 147 -13.98 -3.44 -17.50
C PHE A 147 -13.90 -1.91 -17.53
N VAL A 148 -14.77 -1.21 -16.79
CA VAL A 148 -14.81 0.25 -16.76
C VAL A 148 -13.56 0.82 -16.06
N GLU A 149 -13.19 0.24 -14.92
CA GLU A 149 -11.97 0.61 -14.19
C GLU A 149 -10.73 0.40 -15.06
N LEU A 150 -10.66 -0.73 -15.78
CA LEU A 150 -9.55 -1.06 -16.68
C LEU A 150 -9.49 -0.10 -17.88
N TRP A 151 -10.64 0.25 -18.47
CA TRP A 151 -10.72 1.20 -19.59
C TRP A 151 -10.30 2.61 -19.18
N MET A 152 -10.62 3.02 -17.96
CA MET A 152 -10.21 4.32 -17.41
C MET A 152 -8.75 4.34 -16.95
N HIS A 153 -8.09 3.19 -16.81
CA HIS A 153 -6.71 3.11 -16.36
C HIS A 153 -5.76 3.65 -17.45
N PRO A 154 -4.91 4.67 -17.13
CA PRO A 154 -4.15 5.40 -18.16
C PRO A 154 -3.21 4.52 -19.00
N GLN A 155 -2.68 3.45 -18.39
CA GLN A 155 -1.66 2.58 -18.99
C GLN A 155 -2.22 1.29 -19.61
N GLU A 156 -3.52 0.98 -19.40
CA GLU A 156 -4.05 -0.37 -19.67
C GLU A 156 -5.25 -0.42 -20.62
N ARG A 157 -5.52 0.66 -21.37
CA ARG A 157 -6.61 0.64 -22.38
C ARG A 157 -6.45 -0.49 -23.40
N ARG A 158 -5.20 -0.84 -23.76
CA ARG A 158 -4.92 -1.98 -24.63
C ARG A 158 -5.26 -3.30 -23.96
N GLY A 159 -4.96 -3.45 -22.69
CA GLY A 159 -5.30 -4.62 -21.89
C GLY A 159 -6.80 -4.86 -21.77
N ALA A 160 -7.63 -3.81 -21.73
CA ALA A 160 -9.08 -3.93 -21.77
C ALA A 160 -9.55 -4.56 -23.10
N ILE A 161 -8.92 -4.18 -24.22
CA ILE A 161 -9.22 -4.76 -25.56
C ILE A 161 -8.74 -6.22 -25.62
N ASP A 162 -7.58 -6.52 -25.07
CA ASP A 162 -7.01 -7.87 -25.03
C ASP A 162 -7.86 -8.82 -24.18
N LEU A 163 -8.43 -8.34 -23.07
CA LEU A 163 -9.38 -9.08 -22.26
C LEU A 163 -10.64 -9.45 -23.07
N LEU A 164 -11.18 -8.50 -23.86
CA LEU A 164 -12.32 -8.77 -24.73
C LEU A 164 -12.00 -9.77 -25.85
N ARG A 165 -10.74 -9.84 -26.28
CA ARG A 165 -10.26 -10.78 -27.30
C ARG A 165 -9.90 -12.16 -26.73
N GLY A 166 -10.06 -12.37 -25.42
CA GLY A 166 -9.80 -13.65 -24.77
C GLY A 166 -8.33 -14.05 -24.77
N ARG A 167 -7.39 -13.09 -24.74
CA ARG A 167 -5.96 -13.41 -24.61
C ARG A 167 -5.69 -14.10 -23.27
N PRO A 168 -5.01 -15.24 -23.27
CA PRO A 168 -4.71 -15.94 -22.02
C PRO A 168 -3.73 -15.12 -21.17
N CYS A 169 -4.05 -14.98 -19.90
CA CYS A 169 -3.13 -14.44 -18.90
C CYS A 169 -2.11 -15.51 -18.50
N THR A 170 -0.84 -15.14 -18.42
CA THR A 170 0.21 -16.04 -17.92
C THR A 170 0.09 -16.18 -16.41
N LEU A 171 0.25 -17.41 -15.90
CA LEU A 171 0.13 -17.73 -14.47
C LEU A 171 1.41 -17.42 -13.67
N ILE A 172 2.01 -16.26 -13.85
CA ILE A 172 3.08 -15.82 -12.95
C ILE A 172 2.38 -15.16 -11.76
N GLY A 173 2.23 -15.91 -10.66
CA GLY A 173 1.46 -15.45 -9.52
C GLY A 173 2.10 -14.26 -8.81
N PHE A 174 1.33 -13.22 -8.57
CA PHE A 174 1.61 -12.26 -7.52
C PHE A 174 1.35 -12.96 -6.19
N VAL A 175 2.37 -13.00 -5.36
CA VAL A 175 2.19 -13.44 -3.98
C VAL A 175 1.99 -12.22 -3.13
N GLY A 176 0.86 -12.18 -2.46
CA GLY A 176 0.56 -11.16 -1.47
C GLY A 176 1.67 -11.10 -0.42
N ARG A 177 2.01 -9.90 0.03
CA ARG A 177 2.96 -9.69 1.14
C ARG A 177 2.20 -9.16 2.33
N LYS A 178 2.52 -9.71 3.49
CA LYS A 178 1.99 -9.21 4.76
C LYS A 178 3.15 -8.72 5.61
N PHE A 179 2.96 -7.56 6.21
CA PHE A 179 3.89 -7.01 7.19
C PHE A 179 3.11 -6.76 8.48
N LYS A 180 3.65 -7.19 9.58
CA LYS A 180 3.06 -7.00 10.90
C LYS A 180 4.11 -6.45 11.85
N VAL A 181 3.90 -5.24 12.33
CA VAL A 181 4.70 -4.68 13.44
C VAL A 181 4.21 -5.32 14.73
N VAL A 182 4.99 -6.26 15.24
CA VAL A 182 4.66 -7.03 16.45
C VAL A 182 4.85 -6.19 17.69
N SER A 183 5.96 -5.43 17.74
CA SER A 183 6.24 -4.50 18.83
C SER A 183 7.04 -3.30 18.32
N LEU A 184 6.80 -2.17 18.97
CA LEU A 184 7.55 -0.95 18.79
C LEU A 184 7.76 -0.35 20.16
N THR A 185 9.02 -0.21 20.57
CA THR A 185 9.38 0.29 21.90
C THR A 185 10.36 1.45 21.75
N PRO A 186 10.00 2.67 22.22
CA PRO A 186 10.94 3.77 22.29
C PRO A 186 12.16 3.40 23.12
N SER A 187 13.34 3.72 22.62
CA SER A 187 14.61 3.53 23.33
C SER A 187 15.09 4.88 23.88
N PRO A 188 15.60 4.93 25.10
CA PRO A 188 16.16 6.16 25.64
C PRO A 188 17.31 6.65 24.77
N ALA A 189 17.41 7.96 24.58
CA ALA A 189 18.55 8.54 23.90
C ALA A 189 19.82 8.18 24.67
N VAL A 190 20.84 7.68 23.99
CA VAL A 190 22.16 7.48 24.59
C VAL A 190 22.68 8.87 24.97
N PRO A 191 23.03 9.13 26.24
CA PRO A 191 23.66 10.38 26.61
C PRO A 191 24.92 10.53 25.74
N LYS A 192 24.99 11.63 24.99
CA LYS A 192 26.24 11.98 24.32
C LYS A 192 27.28 12.20 25.42
N ASN A 193 28.20 11.26 25.53
CA ASN A 193 29.39 11.53 26.36
C ASN A 193 30.07 12.79 25.83
N PRO A 194 30.39 13.73 26.71
CA PRO A 194 31.05 14.99 26.36
C PRO A 194 32.42 14.78 25.72
#